data_57058450220786a2704d43cdc807e85f
#
_entry.id   57058450220786a2704d43cdc807e85f
#
_cell.length_a   1.000
_cell.length_b   1.000
_cell.length_c   1.000
_cell.angle_alpha   90.00
_cell.angle_beta   90.00
_cell.angle_gamma   90.00
#
_symmetry.space_group_name_H-M   'P 1'
#
loop_
_entity.id
_entity.type
_entity.pdbx_description
1 polymer ?
#
loop_
_entity_poly.entity_id
_entity_poly.type
_entity_poly.pdbx_seq_one_letter_code
_entity_poly.pdbx_strand_id
1 'polypeptide(L)'
;KMACPDLVIVPPRMDLYLRFSSLLREIYGEYTDLVEPYGCDEAWLDITDSAALKGEGRKIAMEINRRVKKELGITVSIGISWNKIFAKLGSDYKKPDGITVFSKENYKEQLWRLPAADLLYVGRSTRNTLDRYGIQTIGELALADSKFLERLFGKMGLVLYTFANGLRQLCPKTYENRRSVMLILYLKT
;
A
#
# COMPACT_ATOMS: atom_id res chain seq x y z
N LYS A 1 10.69 27.08 1.86
CA LYS A 1 10.49 28.49 1.43
C LYS A 1 11.23 28.90 0.15
N MET A 2 12.34 28.23 -0.21
CA MET A 2 13.03 28.56 -1.49
C MET A 2 12.15 28.31 -2.73
N ALA A 3 11.35 27.23 -2.73
CA ALA A 3 10.44 26.92 -3.85
C ALA A 3 9.09 27.67 -3.78
N CYS A 4 8.73 28.23 -2.61
CA CYS A 4 7.50 28.96 -2.38
C CYS A 4 7.75 30.02 -1.30
N PRO A 5 8.09 31.28 -1.68
CA PRO A 5 8.41 32.37 -0.74
C PRO A 5 7.27 32.70 0.22
N ASP A 6 6.03 32.65 -0.27
CA ASP A 6 4.82 33.00 0.48
C ASP A 6 4.22 31.84 1.28
N LEU A 7 5.00 30.72 1.43
CA LEU A 7 4.55 29.55 2.18
C LEU A 7 4.28 29.90 3.65
N VAL A 8 3.04 29.70 4.06
CA VAL A 8 2.62 29.76 5.47
C VAL A 8 2.75 28.38 6.09
N ILE A 9 3.56 28.29 7.14
CA ILE A 9 3.77 27.06 7.89
C ILE A 9 2.93 27.13 9.16
N VAL A 10 2.02 26.17 9.33
CA VAL A 10 1.21 26.03 10.54
C VAL A 10 1.59 24.74 11.28
N PRO A 11 1.53 24.72 12.63
CA PRO A 11 1.80 23.52 13.38
C PRO A 11 0.72 22.44 13.12
N PRO A 12 1.10 21.14 13.03
CA PRO A 12 0.14 20.07 12.86
C PRO A 12 -0.69 19.86 14.15
N ARG A 13 -1.98 19.55 13.98
CA ARG A 13 -2.88 19.19 15.09
C ARG A 13 -2.88 17.68 15.29
N MET A 14 -1.82 17.16 15.91
CA MET A 14 -1.61 15.71 16.08
C MET A 14 -2.71 15.00 16.87
N ASP A 15 -3.30 15.67 17.86
CA ASP A 15 -4.47 15.21 18.60
C ASP A 15 -5.65 14.90 17.68
N LEU A 16 -5.90 15.79 16.71
CA LEU A 16 -6.96 15.60 15.71
C LEU A 16 -6.65 14.44 14.75
N TYR A 17 -5.40 14.32 14.29
CA TYR A 17 -5.00 13.19 13.43
C TYR A 17 -5.18 11.86 14.14
N LEU A 18 -4.76 11.74 15.40
CA LEU A 18 -4.93 10.53 16.20
C LEU A 18 -6.40 10.20 16.45
N ARG A 19 -7.23 11.21 16.68
CA ARG A 19 -8.68 11.04 16.83
C ARG A 19 -9.30 10.46 15.56
N PHE A 20 -9.01 11.03 14.38
CA PHE A 20 -9.51 10.50 13.11
C PHE A 20 -8.97 9.09 12.83
N SER A 21 -7.72 8.82 13.16
CA SER A 21 -7.12 7.48 13.06
C SER A 21 -7.91 6.45 13.90
N SER A 22 -8.33 6.81 15.12
CA SER A 22 -9.13 5.94 15.96
C SER A 22 -10.52 5.67 15.37
N LEU A 23 -11.22 6.72 14.94
CA LEU A 23 -12.54 6.60 14.30
C LEU A 23 -12.52 5.74 13.04
N LEU A 24 -11.46 5.87 12.24
CA LEU A 24 -11.26 5.02 11.07
C LEU A 24 -11.09 3.55 11.44
N ARG A 25 -10.30 3.26 12.48
CA ARG A 25 -10.10 1.88 12.95
C ARG A 25 -11.38 1.27 13.49
N GLU A 26 -12.25 2.05 14.13
CA GLU A 26 -13.58 1.60 14.54
C GLU A 26 -14.40 1.16 13.32
N ILE A 27 -14.44 1.99 12.25
CA ILE A 27 -15.11 1.62 10.99
C ILE A 27 -14.51 0.35 10.40
N TYR A 28 -13.17 0.23 10.38
CA TYR A 28 -12.48 -0.94 9.80
C TYR A 28 -12.76 -2.22 10.59
N GLY A 29 -12.82 -2.14 11.92
CA GLY A 29 -13.12 -3.26 12.82
C GLY A 29 -14.48 -3.90 12.59
N GLU A 30 -15.44 -3.18 11.99
CA GLU A 30 -16.73 -3.75 11.61
C GLU A 30 -16.67 -4.69 10.38
N TYR A 31 -15.57 -4.62 9.62
CA TYR A 31 -15.36 -5.44 8.43
C TYR A 31 -14.43 -6.62 8.67
N THR A 32 -13.45 -6.49 9.56
CA THR A 32 -12.50 -7.55 9.90
C THR A 32 -11.81 -7.25 11.24
N ASP A 33 -11.53 -8.31 12.01
CA ASP A 33 -10.70 -8.22 13.23
C ASP A 33 -9.19 -8.11 12.90
N LEU A 34 -8.81 -8.35 11.64
CA LEU A 34 -7.44 -8.36 11.18
C LEU A 34 -7.05 -6.99 10.58
N VAL A 35 -7.04 -5.99 11.44
CA VAL A 35 -6.61 -4.62 11.12
C VAL A 35 -5.19 -4.41 11.62
N GLU A 36 -4.26 -4.13 10.70
CA GLU A 36 -2.86 -3.81 11.02
C GLU A 36 -2.59 -2.33 10.71
N PRO A 37 -2.43 -1.48 11.73
CA PRO A 37 -2.10 -0.07 11.53
C PRO A 37 -0.71 0.12 10.91
N TYR A 38 -0.59 1.11 10.02
CA TYR A 38 0.67 1.55 9.45
C TYR A 38 0.75 3.09 9.52
N GLY A 39 1.39 3.59 10.56
CA GLY A 39 1.32 5.02 10.89
C GLY A 39 -0.02 5.44 11.47
N CYS A 40 -0.34 6.73 11.37
CA CYS A 40 -1.59 7.30 11.89
C CYS A 40 -2.72 7.34 10.85
N ASP A 41 -2.42 7.21 9.57
CA ASP A 41 -3.34 7.45 8.46
C ASP A 41 -3.51 6.25 7.53
N GLU A 42 -2.75 5.18 7.74
CA GLU A 42 -2.81 3.97 6.92
C GLU A 42 -3.11 2.72 7.77
N ALA A 43 -3.76 1.73 7.15
CA ALA A 43 -3.95 0.41 7.74
C ALA A 43 -4.06 -0.66 6.65
N TRP A 44 -3.56 -1.86 6.93
CA TRP A 44 -3.88 -3.06 6.17
C TRP A 44 -5.04 -3.78 6.84
N LEU A 45 -6.00 -4.19 6.03
CA LEU A 45 -7.13 -5.01 6.43
C LEU A 45 -7.04 -6.35 5.70
N ASP A 46 -7.00 -7.45 6.41
CA ASP A 46 -7.23 -8.75 5.80
C ASP A 46 -8.74 -9.00 5.77
N ILE A 47 -9.31 -8.94 4.57
CA ILE A 47 -10.74 -9.13 4.35
C ILE A 47 -11.06 -10.48 3.69
N THR A 48 -10.14 -11.44 3.72
CA THR A 48 -10.31 -12.73 3.05
C THR A 48 -11.58 -13.44 3.50
N ASP A 49 -11.78 -13.55 4.81
CA ASP A 49 -12.96 -14.21 5.38
C ASP A 49 -14.22 -13.34 5.23
N SER A 50 -14.07 -12.03 5.32
CA SER A 50 -15.18 -11.07 5.16
C SER A 50 -15.68 -11.00 3.71
N ALA A 51 -14.80 -11.17 2.73
CA ALA A 51 -15.18 -11.23 1.32
C ALA A 51 -16.06 -12.44 1.01
N ALA A 52 -15.84 -13.57 1.69
CA ALA A 52 -16.70 -14.75 1.58
C ALA A 52 -18.12 -14.51 2.13
N LEU A 53 -18.26 -13.67 3.15
CA LEU A 53 -19.53 -13.37 3.82
C LEU A 53 -20.24 -12.13 3.27
N LYS A 54 -19.50 -11.08 2.93
CA LYS A 54 -20.01 -9.75 2.52
C LYS A 54 -19.87 -9.47 1.02
N GLY A 55 -19.32 -10.39 0.24
CA GLY A 55 -19.09 -10.25 -1.20
C GLY A 55 -17.67 -9.80 -1.55
N GLU A 56 -17.47 -9.48 -2.84
CA GLU A 56 -16.14 -9.14 -3.38
C GLU A 56 -15.47 -8.00 -2.61
N GLY A 57 -14.15 -8.08 -2.42
CA GLY A 57 -13.36 -7.06 -1.74
C GLY A 57 -13.57 -5.63 -2.27
N ARG A 58 -13.90 -5.48 -3.57
CA ARG A 58 -14.25 -4.19 -4.15
C ARG A 58 -15.54 -3.59 -3.55
N LYS A 59 -16.56 -4.41 -3.28
CA LYS A 59 -17.81 -3.93 -2.64
C LYS A 59 -17.56 -3.44 -1.24
N ILE A 60 -16.76 -4.19 -0.47
CA ILE A 60 -16.34 -3.78 0.88
C ILE A 60 -15.58 -2.45 0.82
N ALA A 61 -14.64 -2.29 -0.10
CA ALA A 61 -13.90 -1.05 -0.28
C ALA A 61 -14.79 0.13 -0.64
N MET A 62 -15.76 -0.05 -1.52
CA MET A 62 -16.73 0.99 -1.88
C MET A 62 -17.61 1.40 -0.69
N GLU A 63 -18.02 0.44 0.12
CA GLU A 63 -18.80 0.71 1.32
C GLU A 63 -17.99 1.48 2.37
N ILE A 64 -16.76 1.03 2.67
CA ILE A 64 -15.85 1.74 3.58
C ILE A 64 -15.61 3.18 3.08
N ASN A 65 -15.28 3.35 1.80
CA ASN A 65 -15.05 4.67 1.21
C ASN A 65 -16.28 5.59 1.38
N ARG A 66 -17.48 5.07 1.10
CA ARG A 66 -18.73 5.81 1.27
C ARG A 66 -18.99 6.18 2.74
N ARG A 67 -18.75 5.24 3.67
CA ARG A 67 -18.93 5.48 5.11
C ARG A 67 -17.98 6.54 5.64
N VAL A 68 -16.69 6.42 5.31
CA VAL A 68 -15.67 7.39 5.74
C VAL A 68 -16.05 8.79 5.30
N LYS A 69 -16.51 8.98 4.06
CA LYS A 69 -17.00 10.29 3.58
C LYS A 69 -18.23 10.77 4.34
N LYS A 70 -19.20 9.89 4.57
CA LYS A 70 -20.46 10.26 5.21
C LYS A 70 -20.30 10.53 6.71
N GLU A 71 -19.52 9.69 7.40
CA GLU A 71 -19.41 9.70 8.86
C GLU A 71 -18.30 10.63 9.35
N LEU A 72 -17.19 10.75 8.59
CA LEU A 72 -16.02 11.52 9.01
C LEU A 72 -15.75 12.76 8.15
N GLY A 73 -16.39 12.91 6.98
CA GLY A 73 -16.20 14.05 6.08
C GLY A 73 -14.82 14.11 5.40
N ILE A 74 -14.09 13.00 5.37
CA ILE A 74 -12.77 12.90 4.75
C ILE A 74 -12.76 11.87 3.63
N THR A 75 -11.70 11.85 2.80
CA THR A 75 -11.54 10.88 1.71
C THR A 75 -10.47 9.85 2.03
N VAL A 76 -10.63 8.64 1.49
CA VAL A 76 -9.63 7.58 1.56
C VAL A 76 -9.39 7.00 0.17
N SER A 77 -8.13 6.68 -0.12
CA SER A 77 -7.76 5.90 -1.31
C SER A 77 -7.48 4.46 -0.91
N ILE A 78 -8.02 3.52 -1.67
CA ILE A 78 -8.05 2.11 -1.30
C ILE A 78 -7.37 1.27 -2.38
N GLY A 79 -6.38 0.50 -1.99
CA GLY A 79 -5.78 -0.52 -2.83
C GLY A 79 -6.19 -1.93 -2.37
N ILE A 80 -6.57 -2.76 -3.32
CA ILE A 80 -6.98 -4.15 -3.09
C ILE A 80 -6.05 -5.06 -3.84
N SER A 81 -5.46 -6.04 -3.15
CA SER A 81 -4.58 -7.03 -3.77
C SER A 81 -4.44 -8.28 -2.88
N TRP A 82 -3.74 -9.29 -3.36
CA TRP A 82 -3.46 -10.53 -2.60
C TRP A 82 -2.26 -10.40 -1.64
N ASN A 83 -1.58 -9.27 -1.62
CA ASN A 83 -0.49 -8.98 -0.70
C ASN A 83 -0.47 -7.50 -0.29
N LYS A 84 0.18 -7.21 0.83
CA LYS A 84 0.28 -5.86 1.42
C LYS A 84 0.96 -4.86 0.49
N ILE A 85 1.98 -5.28 -0.24
CA ILE A 85 2.82 -4.40 -1.06
C ILE A 85 2.03 -3.86 -2.24
N PHE A 86 1.33 -4.72 -2.95
CA PHE A 86 0.54 -4.31 -4.09
C PHE A 86 -0.77 -3.61 -3.67
N ALA A 87 -1.31 -3.94 -2.50
CA ALA A 87 -2.41 -3.17 -1.93
C ALA A 87 -1.97 -1.74 -1.61
N LYS A 88 -0.79 -1.57 -0.99
CA LYS A 88 -0.20 -0.23 -0.75
C LYS A 88 0.02 0.54 -2.05
N LEU A 89 0.65 -0.08 -3.04
CA LEU A 89 0.85 0.52 -4.35
C LEU A 89 -0.48 0.92 -5.01
N GLY A 90 -1.53 0.08 -4.86
CA GLY A 90 -2.87 0.36 -5.36
C GLY A 90 -3.52 1.56 -4.70
N SER A 91 -3.30 1.78 -3.41
CA SER A 91 -3.82 2.95 -2.70
C SER A 91 -3.16 4.26 -3.15
N ASP A 92 -1.91 4.18 -3.62
CA ASP A 92 -1.17 5.34 -4.16
C ASP A 92 -1.48 5.61 -5.64
N TYR A 93 -1.92 4.58 -6.39
CA TYR A 93 -2.05 4.61 -7.85
C TYR A 93 -3.10 5.61 -8.37
N LYS A 94 -4.23 5.73 -7.68
CA LYS A 94 -5.33 6.64 -8.06
C LYS A 94 -5.74 7.52 -6.88
N LYS A 95 -4.86 8.42 -6.47
CA LYS A 95 -5.17 9.45 -5.47
C LYS A 95 -5.68 10.73 -6.14
N PRO A 96 -6.58 11.46 -5.48
CA PRO A 96 -7.31 11.16 -4.26
C PRO A 96 -8.54 10.30 -4.51
N ASP A 97 -9.04 9.66 -3.43
CA ASP A 97 -10.37 9.05 -3.39
C ASP A 97 -10.59 7.90 -4.39
N GLY A 98 -9.51 7.22 -4.76
CA GLY A 98 -9.53 6.13 -5.73
C GLY A 98 -9.67 4.75 -5.09
N ILE A 99 -10.28 3.81 -5.82
CA ILE A 99 -10.27 2.38 -5.48
C ILE A 99 -9.58 1.63 -6.62
N THR A 100 -8.46 0.98 -6.31
CA THR A 100 -7.63 0.26 -7.26
C THR A 100 -7.57 -1.22 -6.90
N VAL A 101 -7.75 -2.09 -7.88
CA VAL A 101 -7.64 -3.55 -7.70
C VAL A 101 -6.50 -4.07 -8.56
N PHE A 102 -5.53 -4.73 -7.94
CA PHE A 102 -4.50 -5.49 -8.63
C PHE A 102 -4.71 -6.97 -8.36
N SER A 103 -4.98 -7.75 -9.40
CA SER A 103 -5.16 -9.19 -9.31
C SER A 103 -3.91 -9.96 -9.75
N LYS A 104 -3.83 -11.24 -9.42
CA LYS A 104 -2.72 -12.12 -9.83
C LYS A 104 -2.62 -12.29 -11.34
N GLU A 105 -3.75 -12.16 -12.03
CA GLU A 105 -3.85 -12.33 -13.46
C GLU A 105 -3.31 -11.14 -14.25
N ASN A 106 -3.47 -9.92 -13.71
CA ASN A 106 -3.19 -8.69 -14.47
C ASN A 106 -2.05 -7.81 -13.90
N TYR A 107 -1.46 -8.19 -12.76
CA TYR A 107 -0.49 -7.33 -12.08
C TYR A 107 0.74 -7.00 -12.92
N LYS A 108 1.25 -7.96 -13.72
CA LYS A 108 2.43 -7.72 -14.55
C LYS A 108 2.19 -6.63 -15.58
N GLU A 109 1.03 -6.65 -16.23
CA GLU A 109 0.68 -5.65 -17.24
C GLU A 109 0.51 -4.25 -16.64
N GLN A 110 0.01 -4.17 -15.42
CA GLN A 110 -0.28 -2.90 -14.76
C GLN A 110 0.89 -2.39 -13.92
N LEU A 111 1.49 -3.24 -13.08
CA LEU A 111 2.49 -2.83 -12.10
C LEU A 111 3.91 -2.80 -12.66
N TRP A 112 4.25 -3.72 -13.55
CA TRP A 112 5.63 -3.80 -14.05
C TRP A 112 6.05 -2.59 -14.89
N ARG A 113 5.09 -1.81 -15.38
CA ARG A 113 5.33 -0.54 -16.10
C ARG A 113 5.57 0.64 -15.17
N LEU A 114 5.21 0.51 -13.89
CA LEU A 114 5.36 1.58 -12.93
C LEU A 114 6.83 1.77 -12.52
N PRO A 115 7.22 2.99 -12.12
CA PRO A 115 8.56 3.24 -11.61
C PRO A 115 8.90 2.32 -10.43
N ALA A 116 10.13 1.79 -10.39
CA ALA A 116 10.61 1.02 -9.24
C ALA A 116 10.57 1.85 -7.93
N ALA A 117 10.64 3.18 -8.06
CA ALA A 117 10.55 4.13 -6.95
C ALA A 117 9.18 4.14 -6.24
N ASP A 118 8.13 3.65 -6.90
CA ASP A 118 6.79 3.58 -6.31
C ASP A 118 6.63 2.36 -5.39
N LEU A 119 7.57 1.42 -5.45
CA LEU A 119 7.54 0.23 -4.62
C LEU A 119 7.93 0.58 -3.18
N LEU A 120 7.22 -0.01 -2.21
CA LEU A 120 7.52 0.17 -0.79
C LEU A 120 8.99 -0.14 -0.50
N TYR A 121 9.62 0.69 0.32
CA TYR A 121 11.04 0.66 0.70
C TYR A 121 12.03 1.12 -0.39
N VAL A 122 11.58 1.56 -1.55
CA VAL A 122 12.45 2.22 -2.53
C VAL A 122 12.50 3.72 -2.25
N GLY A 123 13.35 4.11 -1.34
CA GLY A 123 13.64 5.52 -1.07
C GLY A 123 14.61 6.13 -2.11
N ARG A 124 14.89 7.42 -1.95
CA ARG A 124 15.75 8.21 -2.87
C ARG A 124 17.11 7.56 -3.15
N SER A 125 17.77 7.05 -2.11
CA SER A 125 19.10 6.41 -2.26
C SER A 125 19.01 5.12 -3.08
N THR A 126 18.04 4.25 -2.76
CA THR A 126 17.79 3.00 -3.47
C THR A 126 17.44 3.26 -4.93
N ARG A 127 16.54 4.22 -5.20
CA ARG A 127 16.20 4.67 -6.54
C ARG A 127 17.44 5.08 -7.33
N ASN A 128 18.26 6.01 -6.80
CA ASN A 128 19.46 6.48 -7.48
C ASN A 128 20.44 5.35 -7.80
N THR A 129 20.50 4.33 -6.95
CA THR A 129 21.35 3.16 -7.20
C THR A 129 20.74 2.29 -8.30
N LEU A 130 19.45 2.00 -8.26
CA LEU A 130 18.75 1.24 -9.32
C LEU A 130 18.90 1.93 -10.68
N ASP A 131 18.70 3.25 -10.75
CA ASP A 131 18.83 4.06 -11.97
C ASP A 131 20.23 3.92 -12.62
N ARG A 132 21.30 3.88 -11.81
CA ARG A 132 22.69 3.68 -12.30
C ARG A 132 22.90 2.33 -13.00
N TYR A 133 22.11 1.34 -12.63
CA TYR A 133 22.17 -0.01 -13.22
C TYR A 133 21.06 -0.26 -14.24
N GLY A 134 20.34 0.80 -14.67
CA GLY A 134 19.30 0.72 -15.69
C GLY A 134 18.01 0.05 -15.21
N ILE A 135 17.79 -0.07 -13.88
CA ILE A 135 16.58 -0.62 -13.32
C ILE A 135 15.65 0.53 -12.91
N GLN A 136 14.71 0.87 -13.80
CA GLN A 136 13.83 2.02 -13.65
C GLN A 136 12.40 1.62 -13.28
N THR A 137 11.97 0.42 -13.69
CA THR A 137 10.60 -0.07 -13.51
C THR A 137 10.54 -1.25 -12.52
N ILE A 138 9.34 -1.48 -11.98
CA ILE A 138 9.06 -2.66 -11.13
C ILE A 138 9.33 -3.95 -11.91
N GLY A 139 9.02 -3.98 -13.21
CA GLY A 139 9.26 -5.13 -14.07
C GLY A 139 10.75 -5.44 -14.24
N GLU A 140 11.58 -4.43 -14.51
CA GLU A 140 13.03 -4.59 -14.58
C GLU A 140 13.61 -5.06 -13.24
N LEU A 141 13.12 -4.53 -12.12
CA LEU A 141 13.49 -5.00 -10.79
C LEU A 141 13.07 -6.46 -10.54
N ALA A 142 11.88 -6.86 -11.01
CA ALA A 142 11.38 -8.23 -10.89
C ALA A 142 12.17 -9.24 -11.74
N LEU A 143 12.73 -8.80 -12.86
CA LEU A 143 13.53 -9.63 -13.78
C LEU A 143 15.03 -9.59 -13.48
N ALA A 144 15.48 -8.71 -12.60
CA ALA A 144 16.89 -8.60 -12.21
C ALA A 144 17.37 -9.86 -11.46
N ASP A 145 18.66 -10.18 -11.57
CA ASP A 145 19.24 -11.28 -10.80
C ASP A 145 19.20 -11.00 -9.30
N SER A 146 18.59 -11.89 -8.54
CA SER A 146 18.40 -11.71 -7.10
C SER A 146 19.70 -11.62 -6.31
N LYS A 147 20.76 -12.35 -6.74
CA LYS A 147 22.08 -12.29 -6.12
C LYS A 147 22.77 -10.97 -6.43
N PHE A 148 22.53 -10.41 -7.62
CA PHE A 148 23.00 -9.07 -7.96
C PHE A 148 22.35 -8.01 -7.06
N LEU A 149 21.03 -8.08 -6.87
CA LEU A 149 20.32 -7.16 -5.96
C LEU A 149 20.78 -7.33 -4.52
N GLU A 150 21.07 -8.55 -4.09
CA GLU A 150 21.62 -8.82 -2.74
C GLU A 150 23.01 -8.20 -2.56
N ARG A 151 23.88 -8.25 -3.58
CA ARG A 151 25.18 -7.57 -3.53
C ARG A 151 25.05 -6.05 -3.45
N LEU A 152 24.05 -5.46 -4.11
CA LEU A 152 23.83 -4.01 -4.10
C LEU A 152 23.22 -3.49 -2.80
N PHE A 153 22.24 -4.22 -2.24
CA PHE A 153 21.37 -3.73 -1.17
C PHE A 153 21.36 -4.66 0.07
N GLY A 154 22.17 -5.72 0.07
CA GLY A 154 22.14 -6.73 1.12
C GLY A 154 20.78 -7.44 1.16
N LYS A 155 20.32 -7.81 2.34
CA LYS A 155 19.02 -8.46 2.55
C LYS A 155 17.85 -7.67 1.94
N MET A 156 17.97 -6.35 1.88
CA MET A 156 16.94 -5.50 1.28
C MET A 156 16.79 -5.76 -0.22
N GLY A 157 17.85 -6.11 -0.94
CA GLY A 157 17.79 -6.48 -2.36
C GLY A 157 16.89 -7.68 -2.61
N LEU A 158 16.96 -8.70 -1.76
CA LEU A 158 16.07 -9.87 -1.82
C LEU A 158 14.62 -9.51 -1.50
N VAL A 159 14.42 -8.61 -0.54
CA VAL A 159 13.08 -8.09 -0.21
C VAL A 159 12.48 -7.34 -1.40
N LEU A 160 13.23 -6.46 -2.04
CA LEU A 160 12.75 -5.71 -3.21
C LEU A 160 12.44 -6.63 -4.39
N TYR A 161 13.28 -7.63 -4.64
CA TYR A 161 13.02 -8.68 -5.64
C TYR A 161 11.70 -9.41 -5.35
N THR A 162 11.51 -9.83 -4.10
CA THR A 162 10.29 -10.53 -3.64
C THR A 162 9.06 -9.66 -3.84
N PHE A 163 9.15 -8.37 -3.50
CA PHE A 163 8.06 -7.40 -3.65
C PHE A 163 7.69 -7.16 -5.10
N ALA A 164 8.69 -6.93 -5.97
CA ALA A 164 8.47 -6.69 -7.39
C ALA A 164 7.79 -7.88 -8.11
N ASN A 165 8.06 -9.10 -7.63
CA ASN A 165 7.44 -10.33 -8.11
C ASN A 165 6.09 -10.64 -7.46
N GLY A 166 5.60 -9.83 -6.52
CA GLY A 166 4.35 -10.09 -5.81
C GLY A 166 4.39 -11.36 -4.97
N LEU A 167 5.59 -11.84 -4.63
CA LEU A 167 5.78 -13.00 -3.79
C LEU A 167 5.48 -12.62 -2.34
N ARG A 168 5.00 -13.58 -1.55
CA ARG A 168 4.74 -13.36 -0.13
C ARG A 168 6.05 -13.14 0.60
N GLN A 169 6.18 -12.02 1.29
CA GLN A 169 7.20 -11.91 2.32
C GLN A 169 6.85 -12.93 3.40
N LEU A 170 7.84 -13.68 3.88
CA LEU A 170 7.72 -14.53 5.05
C LEU A 170 7.36 -13.65 6.26
N CYS A 171 6.10 -13.42 6.47
CA CYS A 171 5.59 -12.86 7.72
C CYS A 171 5.70 -13.94 8.79
N PRO A 172 5.99 -13.61 10.06
CA PRO A 172 6.15 -14.63 11.10
C PRO A 172 4.90 -15.53 11.16
N LYS A 173 5.11 -16.79 11.11
CA LYS A 173 4.34 -18.03 11.34
C LYS A 173 2.81 -18.06 11.51
N THR A 174 2.09 -16.96 11.58
CA THR A 174 0.66 -16.93 11.90
C THR A 174 -0.29 -16.83 10.69
N TYR A 175 0.22 -16.67 9.48
CA TYR A 175 -0.60 -16.41 8.28
C TYR A 175 -0.35 -17.35 7.09
N GLU A 176 0.14 -18.56 7.33
CA GLU A 176 0.65 -19.44 6.25
C GLU A 176 -0.38 -19.95 5.24
N ASN A 177 -1.70 -19.87 5.50
CA ASN A 177 -2.71 -20.51 4.64
C ASN A 177 -3.86 -19.62 4.14
N ARG A 178 -3.78 -18.29 4.29
CA ARG A 178 -4.89 -17.43 3.84
C ARG A 178 -4.66 -16.91 2.43
N ARG A 179 -5.67 -17.04 1.57
CA ARG A 179 -5.76 -16.33 0.27
C ARG A 179 -6.17 -14.90 0.58
N SER A 180 -5.23 -14.09 1.07
CA SER A 180 -5.52 -12.77 1.62
C SER A 180 -5.85 -11.79 0.50
N VAL A 181 -7.06 -11.26 0.48
CA VAL A 181 -7.37 -10.00 -0.18
C VAL A 181 -7.00 -8.91 0.81
N MET A 182 -5.92 -8.17 0.55
CA MET A 182 -5.47 -7.07 1.41
C MET A 182 -6.03 -5.76 0.91
N LEU A 183 -6.56 -4.96 1.84
CA LEU A 183 -7.05 -3.63 1.58
C LEU A 183 -6.17 -2.64 2.33
N ILE A 184 -5.61 -1.65 1.64
CA ILE A 184 -4.94 -0.52 2.27
C ILE A 184 -5.79 0.72 2.11
N LEU A 185 -5.91 1.48 3.18
CA LEU A 185 -6.61 2.74 3.23
C LEU A 185 -5.61 3.85 3.52
N TYR A 186 -5.63 4.90 2.71
CA TYR A 186 -4.75 6.05 2.85
C TYR A 186 -5.59 7.32 2.96
N LEU A 187 -5.41 8.04 4.05
CA LEU A 187 -5.99 9.37 4.24
C LEU A 187 -5.20 10.38 3.41
N LYS A 188 -5.90 11.18 2.62
CA LYS A 188 -5.34 12.43 2.12
C LYS A 188 -5.84 13.56 3.02
N THR A 189 -4.92 14.12 3.79
CA THR A 189 -5.09 15.42 4.45
C THR A 189 -5.03 16.55 3.41
#